data_c4a759e72a0bab84f9ddc1de0ed4e60e
#
_entry.id   c4a759e72a0bab84f9ddc1de0ed4e60e
#
_cell.length_a   1.000
_cell.length_b   1.000
_cell.length_c   1.000
_cell.angle_alpha   90.00
_cell.angle_beta   90.00
_cell.angle_gamma   90.00
#
_symmetry.space_group_name_H-M   'P 1'
#
loop_
_entity.id
_entity.type
_entity.pdbx_description
1 polymer ?
#
loop_
_entity_poly.entity_id
_entity_poly.type
_entity_poly.pdbx_seq_one_letter_code
_entity_poly.pdbx_strand_id
1 'polypeptide(L)'
;MVKRMLFPDYIFESSWEVCNKVGGIYTVLSTRAKTLQKTMGDRLIFIGPDFWKDTVCPYFKEDKRLFEEWREEAVAAGLHVRTGRWTIPGEPVAILVDFTPYFENKNEIYGWMWQSYGVDSLHAYGDYDEASMFSYAAALVVMSFYEHYLDASQKVIYHANEWMTGLGALYLNKMLPEIATVFTTHATSIGRSIAGNMKPLYDYLFAYNGDQMAMELNMQSKHSIEKQTAAHVDCFTTVSEITDNECRELLDKPADVVLPNGFDNSFVPNGQLFSRKRRVARRRLLTVAGALLGEKFDEENTFIISTSGRYEFRNKGIDVFIDSMNRLRSHNIDKKIVAFIQVPGWVGEPRHDLQERIASNETFNTPLNTPVITHWLHNMHNDQVLGMMNHLGMHNDRNDNVKLIFMPCYLDGKDGIMDMPYYDVILANDLCVYPSYYEPWGYTPLEAIAFKVPCITTNLAGFGMWVNQTVGHTGEIEDGVMVVNRTDYNYNEVVEHIAEAVSEYIGKPQTEKDAIRKKAEALSKKALWSEFITYYKDAYDIALQKSEARKKLIAPQLTKKKDAETEGDEEKTVAKKKKPATMSKKKAASKSKKQ
;
A
#
# COMPACT_ATOMS: atom_id res chain seq x y z
N MET A 1 35.18 8.94 -14.90
CA MET A 1 35.20 8.31 -13.56
C MET A 1 33.84 7.66 -13.35
N VAL A 2 33.79 6.37 -13.09
CA VAL A 2 32.54 5.71 -12.68
C VAL A 2 32.15 6.30 -11.32
N LYS A 3 31.02 6.98 -11.23
CA LYS A 3 30.53 7.58 -10.00
C LYS A 3 30.24 6.45 -9.01
N ARG A 4 30.88 6.44 -7.85
CA ARG A 4 30.70 5.37 -6.84
C ARG A 4 29.31 5.53 -6.25
N MET A 5 28.50 4.47 -6.30
CA MET A 5 27.19 4.42 -5.65
C MET A 5 27.34 4.59 -4.13
N LEU A 6 26.52 5.46 -3.55
CA LEU A 6 26.45 5.68 -2.11
C LEU A 6 25.42 4.74 -1.48
N PHE A 7 25.70 4.27 -0.27
CA PHE A 7 24.78 3.45 0.51
C PHE A 7 24.49 4.13 1.84
N PRO A 8 23.26 4.03 2.34
CA PRO A 8 22.89 4.61 3.62
C PRO A 8 23.55 3.84 4.80
N ASP A 9 23.91 4.58 5.83
CA ASP A 9 24.28 4.03 7.12
C ASP A 9 23.04 3.78 7.98
N TYR A 10 22.02 4.64 7.87
CA TYR A 10 20.71 4.51 8.52
C TYR A 10 19.57 4.81 7.55
N ILE A 11 18.48 4.08 7.70
CA ILE A 11 17.22 4.35 7.01
C ILE A 11 16.11 4.46 8.06
N PHE A 12 15.47 5.63 8.14
CA PHE A 12 14.21 5.84 8.83
C PHE A 12 13.10 5.82 7.80
N GLU A 13 12.16 4.91 7.93
CA GLU A 13 11.05 4.78 7.01
C GLU A 13 9.72 5.00 7.72
N SER A 14 9.00 6.05 7.32
CA SER A 14 7.74 6.46 7.93
C SER A 14 6.55 6.10 7.05
N SER A 15 5.52 5.53 7.67
CA SER A 15 4.23 5.26 7.04
C SER A 15 3.13 5.16 8.09
N TRP A 16 1.93 5.60 7.71
CA TRP A 16 0.71 5.37 8.47
C TRP A 16 0.40 3.89 8.73
N GLU A 17 0.93 3.02 7.86
CA GLU A 17 0.69 1.58 7.90
C GLU A 17 1.80 0.77 8.62
N VAL A 18 2.77 1.41 9.25
CA VAL A 18 3.74 0.72 10.12
C VAL A 18 3.05 0.27 11.40
N CYS A 19 3.09 -1.04 11.67
CA CYS A 19 2.36 -1.68 12.78
C CYS A 19 0.85 -1.40 12.77
N ASN A 20 0.30 -1.01 11.62
CA ASN A 20 -1.10 -0.67 11.41
C ASN A 20 -1.56 -1.20 10.05
N LYS A 21 -2.28 -2.32 10.02
CA LYS A 21 -2.67 -2.98 8.79
C LYS A 21 -3.94 -2.38 8.22
N VAL A 22 -3.80 -1.47 7.24
CA VAL A 22 -4.92 -0.79 6.58
C VAL A 22 -5.02 -1.16 5.11
N GLY A 23 -3.92 -1.14 4.35
CA GLY A 23 -3.96 -1.27 2.89
C GLY A 23 -2.74 -1.91 2.24
N GLY A 24 -2.51 -1.55 0.98
CA GLY A 24 -1.44 -2.10 0.15
C GLY A 24 -0.04 -1.67 0.57
N ILE A 25 0.10 -0.50 1.21
CA ILE A 25 1.39 -0.02 1.67
C ILE A 25 1.94 -0.92 2.78
N TYR A 26 1.07 -1.41 3.68
CA TYR A 26 1.44 -2.43 4.65
C TYR A 26 2.11 -3.63 3.96
N THR A 27 1.54 -4.11 2.85
CA THR A 27 2.08 -5.24 2.10
C THR A 27 3.45 -4.90 1.51
N VAL A 28 3.60 -3.71 0.91
CA VAL A 28 4.90 -3.24 0.37
C VAL A 28 5.97 -3.25 1.45
N LEU A 29 5.72 -2.56 2.55
CA LEU A 29 6.71 -2.38 3.62
C LEU A 29 7.04 -3.70 4.32
N SER A 30 6.00 -4.45 4.73
CA SER A 30 6.18 -5.68 5.51
C SER A 30 6.87 -6.80 4.73
N THR A 31 6.62 -6.90 3.42
CA THR A 31 7.24 -7.95 2.60
C THR A 31 8.64 -7.55 2.10
N ARG A 32 8.92 -6.24 1.96
CA ARG A 32 10.24 -5.73 1.58
C ARG A 32 11.23 -5.69 2.74
N ALA A 33 10.74 -5.44 3.96
CA ALA A 33 11.55 -5.18 5.15
C ALA A 33 12.69 -6.20 5.33
N LYS A 34 12.38 -7.50 5.25
CA LYS A 34 13.36 -8.59 5.37
C LYS A 34 14.51 -8.48 4.35
N THR A 35 14.23 -7.99 3.15
CA THR A 35 15.26 -7.87 2.10
C THR A 35 16.19 -6.70 2.38
N LEU A 36 15.68 -5.56 2.81
CA LEU A 36 16.51 -4.41 3.25
C LEU A 36 17.29 -4.73 4.51
N GLN A 37 16.65 -5.39 5.47
CA GLN A 37 17.25 -5.72 6.75
C GLN A 37 18.49 -6.62 6.63
N LYS A 38 18.59 -7.47 5.60
CA LYS A 38 19.80 -8.26 5.32
C LYS A 38 21.06 -7.40 5.21
N THR A 39 20.95 -6.18 4.73
CA THR A 39 22.06 -5.24 4.56
C THR A 39 22.14 -4.24 5.71
N MET A 40 21.00 -3.77 6.19
CA MET A 40 20.91 -2.68 7.16
C MET A 40 20.92 -3.15 8.62
N GLY A 41 20.43 -4.38 8.89
CA GLY A 41 20.22 -4.84 10.27
C GLY A 41 19.26 -3.91 11.02
N ASP A 42 19.60 -3.59 12.26
CA ASP A 42 18.81 -2.69 13.13
C ASP A 42 18.94 -1.19 12.77
N ARG A 43 19.71 -0.87 11.74
CA ARG A 43 19.79 0.50 11.17
C ARG A 43 18.69 0.80 10.15
N LEU A 44 17.81 -0.16 9.89
CA LEU A 44 16.51 0.03 9.24
C LEU A 44 15.46 0.19 10.34
N ILE A 45 14.95 1.40 10.50
CA ILE A 45 14.03 1.79 11.56
C ILE A 45 12.73 2.26 10.93
N PHE A 46 11.63 1.57 11.22
CA PHE A 46 10.30 1.98 10.80
C PHE A 46 9.67 2.90 11.85
N ILE A 47 8.94 3.93 11.40
CA ILE A 47 8.21 4.85 12.26
C ILE A 47 6.73 4.80 11.92
N GLY A 48 5.90 4.50 12.91
CA GLY A 48 4.45 4.40 12.80
C GLY A 48 3.70 5.18 13.88
N PRO A 49 2.38 5.42 13.67
CA PRO A 49 1.53 6.04 14.67
C PRO A 49 1.24 5.08 15.82
N ASP A 50 1.23 5.58 17.06
CA ASP A 50 0.86 4.78 18.22
C ASP A 50 -0.65 4.86 18.51
N PHE A 51 -1.43 4.09 17.73
CA PHE A 51 -2.86 3.89 18.01
C PHE A 51 -3.13 2.95 19.19
N TRP A 52 -2.08 2.29 19.69
CA TRP A 52 -2.15 1.20 20.65
C TRP A 52 -1.59 1.57 22.01
N LYS A 53 -1.46 2.88 22.31
CA LYS A 53 -0.84 3.37 23.56
C LYS A 53 -1.48 2.81 24.82
N ASP A 54 -2.79 2.56 24.77
CA ASP A 54 -3.58 2.05 25.90
C ASP A 54 -3.92 0.56 25.81
N THR A 55 -3.44 -0.14 24.76
CA THR A 55 -3.78 -1.53 24.48
C THR A 55 -2.59 -2.31 23.90
N VAL A 56 -2.75 -3.62 23.72
CA VAL A 56 -1.72 -4.47 23.11
C VAL A 56 -1.85 -4.41 21.59
N CYS A 57 -0.82 -3.92 20.91
CA CYS A 57 -0.73 -3.94 19.46
C CYS A 57 -0.43 -5.37 18.96
N PRO A 58 -1.25 -5.96 18.09
CA PRO A 58 -0.99 -7.30 17.54
C PRO A 58 0.19 -7.33 16.56
N TYR A 59 0.61 -6.16 16.08
CA TYR A 59 1.67 -6.02 15.09
C TYR A 59 2.99 -5.49 15.65
N PHE A 60 3.08 -5.24 16.95
CA PHE A 60 4.24 -4.63 17.59
C PHE A 60 4.60 -5.35 18.89
N LYS A 61 5.87 -5.74 18.99
CA LYS A 61 6.45 -6.31 20.20
C LYS A 61 7.37 -5.28 20.83
N GLU A 62 6.90 -4.66 21.92
CA GLU A 62 7.65 -3.65 22.63
C GLU A 62 8.94 -4.21 23.24
N ASP A 63 10.06 -3.49 23.09
CA ASP A 63 11.33 -3.74 23.77
C ASP A 63 11.86 -2.43 24.35
N LYS A 64 11.67 -2.25 25.65
CA LYS A 64 12.05 -1.04 26.37
C LYS A 64 13.56 -0.84 26.50
N ARG A 65 14.36 -1.88 26.28
CA ARG A 65 15.83 -1.80 26.29
C ARG A 65 16.40 -1.29 24.97
N LEU A 66 15.60 -1.36 23.90
CA LEU A 66 16.02 -0.89 22.60
C LEU A 66 16.05 0.64 22.60
N PHE A 67 17.23 1.22 22.41
CA PHE A 67 17.49 2.67 22.46
C PHE A 67 17.05 3.32 23.81
N GLU A 68 17.28 2.64 24.92
CA GLU A 68 16.76 3.01 26.24
C GLU A 68 17.12 4.45 26.63
N GLU A 69 18.42 4.82 26.55
CA GLU A 69 18.91 6.16 26.92
C GLU A 69 18.21 7.25 26.10
N TRP A 70 18.20 7.12 24.79
CA TRP A 70 17.51 8.06 23.91
C TRP A 70 16.01 8.11 24.18
N ARG A 71 15.36 6.96 24.35
CA ARG A 71 13.92 6.88 24.60
C ARG A 71 13.54 7.63 25.87
N GLU A 72 14.32 7.49 26.95
CA GLU A 72 14.07 8.18 28.21
C GLU A 72 14.23 9.69 28.07
N GLU A 73 15.26 10.15 27.38
CA GLU A 73 15.46 11.57 27.07
C GLU A 73 14.35 12.13 26.19
N ALA A 74 13.96 11.42 25.12
CA ALA A 74 12.88 11.83 24.22
C ALA A 74 11.55 11.97 24.96
N VAL A 75 11.20 10.99 25.79
CA VAL A 75 9.96 11.04 26.61
C VAL A 75 10.02 12.18 27.62
N ALA A 76 11.16 12.40 28.28
CA ALA A 76 11.36 13.52 29.20
C ALA A 76 11.23 14.89 28.50
N ALA A 77 11.59 14.96 27.23
CA ALA A 77 11.43 16.14 26.37
C ALA A 77 9.99 16.31 25.80
N GLY A 78 9.06 15.40 26.11
CA GLY A 78 7.67 15.44 25.65
C GLY A 78 7.41 14.71 24.32
N LEU A 79 8.39 14.01 23.79
CA LEU A 79 8.25 13.16 22.60
C LEU A 79 7.89 11.72 23.02
N HIS A 80 6.59 11.41 23.07
CA HIS A 80 6.11 10.13 23.56
C HIS A 80 6.30 9.02 22.52
N VAL A 81 7.29 8.16 22.74
CA VAL A 81 7.67 7.06 21.83
C VAL A 81 7.69 5.71 22.54
N ARG A 82 7.37 4.67 21.79
CA ARG A 82 7.58 3.27 22.18
C ARG A 82 8.53 2.61 21.18
N THR A 83 9.54 1.90 21.68
CA THR A 83 10.53 1.18 20.87
C THR A 83 10.29 -0.32 20.91
N GLY A 84 10.54 -1.00 19.81
CA GLY A 84 10.33 -2.45 19.73
C GLY A 84 10.55 -3.02 18.34
N ARG A 85 9.86 -4.11 18.07
CA ARG A 85 9.95 -4.87 16.82
C ARG A 85 8.58 -4.96 16.13
N TRP A 86 8.54 -4.74 14.83
CA TRP A 86 7.37 -5.03 14.02
C TRP A 86 7.24 -6.55 13.82
N THR A 87 6.08 -7.15 14.16
CA THR A 87 5.84 -8.61 14.11
C THR A 87 5.59 -9.12 12.69
N ILE A 88 6.55 -8.88 11.81
CA ILE A 88 6.60 -9.31 10.41
C ILE A 88 7.89 -10.09 10.15
N PRO A 89 8.05 -10.78 8.99
CA PRO A 89 9.27 -11.49 8.68
C PRO A 89 10.52 -10.61 8.76
N GLY A 90 11.47 -11.00 9.61
CA GLY A 90 12.70 -10.26 9.89
C GLY A 90 12.65 -9.44 11.18
N GLU A 91 11.48 -9.23 11.77
CA GLU A 91 11.27 -8.45 13.00
C GLU A 91 12.08 -7.14 13.03
N PRO A 92 11.93 -6.26 12.02
CA PRO A 92 12.68 -5.01 11.95
C PRO A 92 12.35 -4.10 13.13
N VAL A 93 13.27 -3.19 13.44
CA VAL A 93 13.04 -2.15 14.46
C VAL A 93 11.87 -1.29 14.05
N ALA A 94 10.99 -1.01 15.01
CA ALA A 94 9.91 -0.05 14.86
C ALA A 94 9.85 0.90 16.07
N ILE A 95 9.57 2.16 15.79
CA ILE A 95 9.28 3.21 16.77
C ILE A 95 7.84 3.66 16.52
N LEU A 96 7.00 3.53 17.54
CA LEU A 96 5.64 4.07 17.51
C LEU A 96 5.62 5.41 18.25
N VAL A 97 4.99 6.42 17.67
CA VAL A 97 4.94 7.77 18.23
C VAL A 97 3.49 8.21 18.46
N ASP A 98 3.21 8.72 19.67
CA ASP A 98 1.97 9.41 19.97
C ASP A 98 2.02 10.82 19.39
N PHE A 99 1.19 11.08 18.42
CA PHE A 99 1.12 12.35 17.71
C PHE A 99 0.01 13.29 18.25
N THR A 100 -0.81 12.80 19.18
CA THR A 100 -1.96 13.56 19.69
C THR A 100 -1.58 14.87 20.38
N PRO A 101 -0.44 15.03 21.09
CA PRO A 101 -0.07 16.30 21.69
C PRO A 101 0.13 17.46 20.69
N TYR A 102 0.48 17.14 19.45
CA TYR A 102 0.78 18.17 18.43
C TYR A 102 -0.44 18.86 17.85
N PHE A 103 -1.65 18.36 18.13
CA PHE A 103 -2.89 19.06 17.78
C PHE A 103 -3.02 20.45 18.44
N GLU A 104 -2.43 20.64 19.60
CA GLU A 104 -2.43 21.93 20.29
C GLU A 104 -1.73 23.03 19.47
N ASN A 105 -0.66 22.68 18.76
CA ASN A 105 0.13 23.60 17.95
C ASN A 105 -0.11 23.44 16.43
N LYS A 106 -1.18 22.74 16.05
CA LYS A 106 -1.49 22.42 14.66
C LYS A 106 -1.45 23.63 13.72
N ASN A 107 -2.09 24.72 14.14
CA ASN A 107 -2.18 25.94 13.32
C ASN A 107 -0.81 26.62 13.11
N GLU A 108 0.07 26.57 14.11
CA GLU A 108 1.44 27.09 14.00
C GLU A 108 2.26 26.23 13.02
N ILE A 109 2.14 24.90 13.11
CA ILE A 109 2.78 23.96 12.19
C ILE A 109 2.31 24.20 10.76
N TYR A 110 1.01 24.36 10.53
CA TYR A 110 0.44 24.64 9.21
C TYR A 110 0.86 26.03 8.69
N GLY A 111 0.89 27.05 9.54
CA GLY A 111 1.40 28.37 9.17
C GLY A 111 2.86 28.33 8.76
N TRP A 112 3.69 27.56 9.45
CA TRP A 112 5.09 27.37 9.09
C TRP A 112 5.24 26.63 7.75
N MET A 113 4.41 25.60 7.49
CA MET A 113 4.40 24.86 6.21
C MET A 113 3.98 25.74 5.03
N TRP A 114 2.96 26.57 5.24
CA TRP A 114 2.57 27.58 4.24
C TRP A 114 3.70 28.55 3.93
N GLN A 115 4.30 29.14 4.96
CA GLN A 115 5.40 30.11 4.80
C GLN A 115 6.64 29.48 4.16
N SER A 116 6.91 28.21 4.43
CA SER A 116 8.12 27.52 3.98
C SER A 116 7.99 26.93 2.59
N TYR A 117 6.82 26.40 2.24
CA TYR A 117 6.61 25.57 1.04
C TYR A 117 5.31 25.88 0.30
N GLY A 118 4.46 26.77 0.81
CA GLY A 118 3.16 27.05 0.20
C GLY A 118 2.14 25.90 0.33
N VAL A 119 2.30 25.02 1.34
CA VAL A 119 1.36 23.91 1.57
C VAL A 119 0.03 24.46 2.07
N ASP A 120 -1.05 24.23 1.31
CA ASP A 120 -2.40 24.58 1.71
C ASP A 120 -2.94 23.58 2.74
N SER A 121 -3.24 24.07 3.95
CA SER A 121 -3.92 23.30 4.98
C SER A 121 -5.26 23.92 5.42
N LEU A 122 -5.71 24.99 4.73
CA LEU A 122 -6.98 25.66 5.05
C LEU A 122 -8.19 24.85 4.58
N HIS A 123 -8.02 24.02 3.56
CA HIS A 123 -9.06 23.15 3.01
C HIS A 123 -8.93 21.70 3.54
N ALA A 124 -8.31 21.55 4.72
CA ALA A 124 -8.16 20.26 5.38
C ALA A 124 -9.51 19.67 5.82
N TYR A 125 -9.69 18.37 5.57
CA TYR A 125 -10.84 17.62 6.05
C TYR A 125 -10.51 16.13 6.20
N GLY A 126 -11.38 15.40 6.89
CA GLY A 126 -11.23 13.96 7.11
C GLY A 126 -9.96 13.64 7.90
N ASP A 127 -9.14 12.78 7.36
CA ASP A 127 -7.91 12.24 7.96
C ASP A 127 -6.66 13.13 7.78
N TYR A 128 -6.79 14.32 7.20
CA TYR A 128 -5.64 15.19 6.92
C TYR A 128 -4.90 15.64 8.18
N ASP A 129 -5.64 16.06 9.21
CA ASP A 129 -5.06 16.56 10.44
C ASP A 129 -4.27 15.48 11.20
N GLU A 130 -4.86 14.28 11.32
CA GLU A 130 -4.20 13.15 11.99
C GLU A 130 -2.92 12.74 11.26
N ALA A 131 -2.99 12.58 9.95
CA ALA A 131 -1.84 12.23 9.11
C ALA A 131 -0.74 13.28 9.21
N SER A 132 -1.10 14.56 9.16
CA SER A 132 -0.13 15.67 9.23
C SER A 132 0.55 15.75 10.60
N MET A 133 -0.19 15.57 11.70
CA MET A 133 0.39 15.59 13.06
C MET A 133 1.28 14.35 13.28
N PHE A 134 0.87 13.18 12.80
CA PHE A 134 1.74 12.00 12.80
C PHE A 134 3.03 12.24 12.01
N SER A 135 2.92 12.79 10.82
CA SER A 135 4.06 13.09 9.96
C SER A 135 5.06 14.05 10.62
N TYR A 136 4.55 15.08 11.29
CA TYR A 136 5.36 16.00 12.10
C TYR A 136 6.05 15.29 13.27
N ALA A 137 5.30 14.49 14.04
CA ALA A 137 5.85 13.71 15.15
C ALA A 137 6.95 12.74 14.68
N ALA A 138 6.76 12.08 13.54
CA ALA A 138 7.76 11.20 12.94
C ALA A 138 9.06 11.95 12.59
N ALA A 139 8.96 13.18 12.10
CA ALA A 139 10.13 14.02 11.86
C ALA A 139 10.87 14.37 13.16
N LEU A 140 10.14 14.68 14.23
CA LEU A 140 10.75 14.95 15.54
C LEU A 140 11.45 13.72 16.11
N VAL A 141 10.92 12.51 15.89
CA VAL A 141 11.59 11.25 16.24
C VAL A 141 12.94 11.15 15.55
N VAL A 142 13.00 11.43 14.25
CA VAL A 142 14.24 11.37 13.47
C VAL A 142 15.24 12.43 13.95
N MET A 143 14.80 13.67 14.18
CA MET A 143 15.66 14.75 14.68
C MET A 143 16.26 14.40 16.05
N SER A 144 15.42 14.01 17.01
CA SER A 144 15.87 13.64 18.34
C SER A 144 16.82 12.45 18.33
N PHE A 145 16.54 11.42 17.53
CA PHE A 145 17.43 10.26 17.37
C PHE A 145 18.76 10.65 16.73
N TYR A 146 18.72 11.54 15.72
CA TYR A 146 19.92 12.04 15.05
C TYR A 146 20.81 12.84 16.00
N GLU A 147 20.23 13.73 16.77
CA GLU A 147 20.97 14.55 17.76
C GLU A 147 21.63 13.70 18.85
N HIS A 148 21.01 12.58 19.23
CA HIS A 148 21.52 11.70 20.28
C HIS A 148 22.61 10.73 19.79
N TYR A 149 22.43 10.10 18.62
CA TYR A 149 23.28 8.98 18.18
C TYR A 149 24.10 9.26 16.92
N LEU A 150 23.77 10.28 16.14
CA LEU A 150 24.30 10.45 14.80
C LEU A 150 24.93 11.83 14.62
N ASP A 151 25.69 11.98 13.55
CA ASP A 151 26.26 13.26 13.11
C ASP A 151 26.36 13.32 11.57
N ALA A 152 26.90 14.43 11.06
CA ALA A 152 27.00 14.66 9.62
C ALA A 152 27.93 13.69 8.86
N SER A 153 28.68 12.82 9.54
CA SER A 153 29.51 11.80 8.90
C SER A 153 28.70 10.60 8.41
N GLN A 154 27.57 10.33 9.06
CA GLN A 154 26.67 9.25 8.66
C GLN A 154 25.79 9.67 7.47
N LYS A 155 25.51 8.70 6.61
CA LYS A 155 24.59 8.81 5.49
C LYS A 155 23.21 8.32 5.93
N VAL A 156 22.34 9.26 6.25
CA VAL A 156 21.01 8.98 6.79
C VAL A 156 19.96 9.26 5.72
N ILE A 157 19.04 8.32 5.57
CA ILE A 157 17.83 8.46 4.71
C ILE A 157 16.61 8.57 5.61
N TYR A 158 15.76 9.55 5.35
CA TYR A 158 14.35 9.55 5.74
C TYR A 158 13.49 9.25 4.52
N HIS A 159 12.77 8.12 4.56
CA HIS A 159 11.89 7.67 3.49
C HIS A 159 10.43 7.80 3.91
N ALA A 160 9.73 8.75 3.32
CA ALA A 160 8.32 9.04 3.55
C ALA A 160 7.44 8.30 2.54
N ASN A 161 6.37 7.65 3.00
CA ASN A 161 5.43 6.92 2.17
C ASN A 161 4.06 7.59 2.18
N GLU A 162 3.56 7.99 1.01
CA GLU A 162 2.29 8.67 0.76
C GLU A 162 2.23 10.12 1.29
N TRP A 163 1.26 10.88 0.78
CA TRP A 163 1.00 12.26 1.22
C TRP A 163 0.89 12.37 2.76
N MET A 164 0.42 11.31 3.41
CA MET A 164 0.25 11.23 4.87
C MET A 164 1.56 11.44 5.64
N THR A 165 2.71 11.26 5.02
CA THR A 165 4.03 11.44 5.63
C THR A 165 4.84 12.57 5.00
N GLY A 166 4.23 13.31 4.08
CA GLY A 166 4.89 14.38 3.33
C GLY A 166 5.31 15.56 4.20
N LEU A 167 4.48 15.97 5.17
CA LEU A 167 4.79 17.09 6.06
C LEU A 167 6.10 16.89 6.81
N GLY A 168 6.35 15.69 7.33
CA GLY A 168 7.60 15.35 8.02
C GLY A 168 8.81 15.37 7.10
N ALA A 169 8.65 14.93 5.84
CA ALA A 169 9.72 14.99 4.86
C ALA A 169 10.11 16.44 4.55
N LEU A 170 9.14 17.33 4.37
CA LEU A 170 9.37 18.76 4.17
C LEU A 170 10.00 19.42 5.39
N TYR A 171 9.55 19.07 6.58
CA TYR A 171 10.08 19.58 7.83
C TYR A 171 11.56 19.21 7.99
N LEU A 172 11.90 17.93 7.81
CA LEU A 172 13.28 17.45 7.89
C LEU A 172 14.18 18.04 6.79
N ASN A 173 13.68 18.19 5.58
CA ASN A 173 14.43 18.80 4.49
C ASN A 173 14.96 20.21 4.84
N LYS A 174 14.20 20.96 5.65
CA LYS A 174 14.58 22.31 6.08
C LYS A 174 15.30 22.35 7.42
N MET A 175 14.86 21.54 8.40
CA MET A 175 15.37 21.62 9.77
C MET A 175 16.60 20.74 10.02
N LEU A 176 16.76 19.68 9.23
CA LEU A 176 17.89 18.75 9.31
C LEU A 176 18.45 18.48 7.89
N PRO A 177 19.01 19.50 7.24
CA PRO A 177 19.44 19.41 5.84
C PRO A 177 20.61 18.46 5.59
N GLU A 178 21.22 17.91 6.63
CA GLU A 178 22.29 16.91 6.55
C GLU A 178 21.79 15.53 6.13
N ILE A 179 20.54 15.20 6.39
CA ILE A 179 19.98 13.91 5.97
C ILE A 179 19.41 13.99 4.54
N ALA A 180 19.31 12.82 3.91
CA ALA A 180 18.67 12.70 2.60
C ALA A 180 17.20 12.34 2.76
N THR A 181 16.33 12.96 1.96
CA THR A 181 14.90 12.71 1.98
C THR A 181 14.44 12.00 0.71
N VAL A 182 13.67 10.92 0.89
CA VAL A 182 12.99 10.18 -0.20
C VAL A 182 11.50 10.22 0.06
N PHE A 183 10.71 10.43 -0.97
CA PHE A 183 9.26 10.40 -0.89
C PHE A 183 8.70 9.47 -1.96
N THR A 184 7.86 8.52 -1.54
CA THR A 184 7.15 7.62 -2.46
C THR A 184 5.65 7.91 -2.40
N THR A 185 5.06 8.35 -3.53
CA THR A 185 3.62 8.31 -3.71
C THR A 185 3.23 6.98 -4.34
N HIS A 186 2.33 6.24 -3.68
CA HIS A 186 1.84 4.94 -4.15
C HIS A 186 0.63 5.07 -5.07
N ALA A 187 -0.04 6.22 -5.03
CA ALA A 187 -1.09 6.66 -5.94
C ALA A 187 -1.23 8.16 -5.78
N THR A 188 -1.33 8.91 -6.85
CA THR A 188 -1.60 10.34 -6.70
C THR A 188 -2.97 10.56 -6.04
N SER A 189 -3.02 11.41 -5.02
CA SER A 189 -4.27 11.70 -4.32
C SER A 189 -5.35 12.24 -5.26
N ILE A 190 -4.96 13.11 -6.18
CA ILE A 190 -5.88 13.72 -7.14
C ILE A 190 -6.25 12.77 -8.28
N GLY A 191 -5.34 11.96 -8.82
CA GLY A 191 -5.64 10.96 -9.85
C GLY A 191 -6.63 9.92 -9.35
N ARG A 192 -6.42 9.43 -8.12
CA ARG A 192 -7.39 8.55 -7.44
C ARG A 192 -8.76 9.20 -7.28
N SER A 193 -8.80 10.49 -6.94
CA SER A 193 -10.04 11.23 -6.78
C SER A 193 -10.77 11.44 -8.10
N ILE A 194 -10.06 11.76 -9.19
CA ILE A 194 -10.64 11.88 -10.54
C ILE A 194 -11.29 10.55 -10.95
N ALA A 195 -10.55 9.44 -10.85
CA ALA A 195 -11.05 8.11 -11.18
C ALA A 195 -12.22 7.68 -10.27
N GLY A 196 -12.14 7.96 -8.97
CA GLY A 196 -13.16 7.64 -7.97
C GLY A 196 -14.45 8.43 -8.16
N ASN A 197 -14.39 9.63 -8.74
CA ASN A 197 -15.54 10.45 -9.11
C ASN A 197 -16.04 10.16 -10.54
N MET A 198 -15.66 9.04 -11.13
CA MET A 198 -16.09 8.57 -12.45
C MET A 198 -15.76 9.51 -13.61
N LYS A 199 -14.80 10.43 -13.40
CA LYS A 199 -14.29 11.27 -14.47
C LYS A 199 -13.29 10.49 -15.34
N PRO A 200 -13.22 10.73 -16.66
CA PRO A 200 -12.18 10.13 -17.49
C PRO A 200 -10.82 10.67 -17.05
N LEU A 201 -9.88 9.76 -16.78
CA LEU A 201 -8.57 10.14 -16.27
C LEU A 201 -7.51 10.08 -17.36
N TYR A 202 -7.38 8.92 -18.01
CA TYR A 202 -6.17 8.62 -18.78
C TYR A 202 -6.16 9.24 -20.17
N ASP A 203 -7.29 9.27 -20.87
CA ASP A 203 -7.40 9.88 -22.21
C ASP A 203 -7.32 11.41 -22.14
N TYR A 204 -7.55 12.02 -20.98
CA TYR A 204 -7.48 13.47 -20.75
C TYR A 204 -6.37 13.89 -19.79
N LEU A 205 -5.52 12.98 -19.35
CA LEU A 205 -4.50 13.25 -18.34
C LEU A 205 -3.65 14.48 -18.69
N PHE A 206 -3.22 14.59 -19.94
CA PHE A 206 -2.43 15.69 -20.45
C PHE A 206 -3.15 17.06 -20.46
N ALA A 207 -4.47 17.06 -20.35
CA ALA A 207 -5.29 18.29 -20.38
C ALA A 207 -5.73 18.76 -18.99
N TYR A 208 -5.54 17.92 -17.97
CA TYR A 208 -5.87 18.29 -16.61
C TYR A 208 -4.81 19.21 -16.00
N ASN A 209 -5.30 20.18 -15.22
CA ASN A 209 -4.47 20.91 -14.27
C ASN A 209 -4.73 20.34 -12.87
N GLY A 210 -3.70 19.81 -12.20
CA GLY A 210 -3.82 19.15 -10.90
C GLY A 210 -4.41 20.05 -9.81
N ASP A 211 -3.97 21.31 -9.74
CA ASP A 211 -4.44 22.28 -8.75
C ASP A 211 -5.92 22.63 -8.96
N GLN A 212 -6.35 22.81 -10.23
CA GLN A 212 -7.75 23.05 -10.57
C GLN A 212 -8.63 21.84 -10.22
N MET A 213 -8.18 20.64 -10.56
CA MET A 213 -8.90 19.42 -10.24
C MET A 213 -8.99 19.19 -8.73
N ALA A 214 -7.95 19.54 -7.98
CA ALA A 214 -7.96 19.50 -6.53
C ALA A 214 -9.03 20.44 -5.93
N MET A 215 -9.17 21.66 -6.47
CA MET A 215 -10.25 22.58 -6.08
C MET A 215 -11.63 22.01 -6.41
N GLU A 216 -11.82 21.48 -7.62
CA GLU A 216 -13.10 20.93 -8.07
C GLU A 216 -13.55 19.73 -7.23
N LEU A 217 -12.61 18.88 -6.83
CA LEU A 217 -12.88 17.64 -6.10
C LEU A 217 -12.67 17.76 -4.59
N ASN A 218 -12.46 18.98 -4.06
CA ASN A 218 -12.21 19.24 -2.66
C ASN A 218 -11.01 18.46 -2.08
N MET A 219 -9.90 18.46 -2.83
CA MET A 219 -8.66 17.73 -2.50
C MET A 219 -7.47 18.67 -2.27
N GLN A 220 -7.68 19.98 -2.14
CA GLN A 220 -6.64 21.00 -2.15
C GLN A 220 -5.50 20.71 -1.17
N SER A 221 -5.82 20.43 0.09
CA SER A 221 -4.79 20.22 1.11
C SER A 221 -3.99 18.95 0.87
N LYS A 222 -4.65 17.83 0.55
CA LYS A 222 -3.96 16.56 0.26
C LYS A 222 -3.11 16.65 -1.01
N HIS A 223 -3.63 17.27 -2.04
CA HIS A 223 -2.89 17.51 -3.28
C HIS A 223 -1.71 18.45 -3.07
N SER A 224 -1.92 19.56 -2.34
CA SER A 224 -0.87 20.55 -2.07
C SER A 224 0.32 19.94 -1.33
N ILE A 225 0.07 19.17 -0.26
CA ILE A 225 1.16 18.55 0.49
C ILE A 225 1.90 17.50 -0.35
N GLU A 226 1.18 16.69 -1.14
CA GLU A 226 1.79 15.69 -2.04
C GLU A 226 2.68 16.36 -3.09
N LYS A 227 2.16 17.38 -3.77
CA LYS A 227 2.85 18.15 -4.80
C LYS A 227 4.11 18.84 -4.26
N GLN A 228 3.98 19.54 -3.14
CA GLN A 228 5.12 20.23 -2.52
C GLN A 228 6.17 19.24 -2.01
N THR A 229 5.76 18.09 -1.46
CA THR A 229 6.71 17.07 -1.03
C THR A 229 7.48 16.51 -2.23
N ALA A 230 6.79 16.15 -3.31
CA ALA A 230 7.40 15.66 -4.55
C ALA A 230 8.43 16.66 -5.13
N ALA A 231 8.12 17.96 -5.06
CA ALA A 231 8.98 19.01 -5.60
C ALA A 231 10.25 19.26 -4.78
N HIS A 232 10.24 19.03 -3.46
CA HIS A 232 11.30 19.49 -2.55
C HIS A 232 12.17 18.40 -1.94
N VAL A 233 11.77 17.12 -1.99
CA VAL A 233 12.61 16.02 -1.49
C VAL A 233 13.83 15.78 -2.39
N ASP A 234 14.83 15.10 -1.85
CA ASP A 234 16.05 14.77 -2.59
C ASP A 234 15.80 13.73 -3.70
N CYS A 235 14.90 12.76 -3.45
CA CYS A 235 14.47 11.80 -4.46
C CYS A 235 12.98 11.57 -4.37
N PHE A 236 12.25 11.93 -5.42
CA PHE A 236 10.82 11.63 -5.56
C PHE A 236 10.64 10.33 -6.32
N THR A 237 9.77 9.45 -5.82
CA THR A 237 9.55 8.11 -6.37
C THR A 237 8.08 7.76 -6.43
N THR A 238 7.73 6.85 -7.33
CA THR A 238 6.39 6.25 -7.43
C THR A 238 6.50 4.78 -7.79
N VAL A 239 5.38 4.05 -7.85
CA VAL A 239 5.36 2.59 -7.93
C VAL A 239 5.24 2.02 -9.35
N SER A 240 4.91 2.85 -10.35
CA SER A 240 4.74 2.40 -11.73
C SER A 240 4.81 3.55 -12.72
N GLU A 241 4.98 3.24 -14.00
CA GLU A 241 4.99 4.25 -15.06
C GLU A 241 3.63 4.94 -15.24
N ILE A 242 2.53 4.21 -15.03
CA ILE A 242 1.21 4.84 -15.14
C ILE A 242 1.02 5.90 -14.04
N THR A 243 1.50 5.62 -12.82
CA THR A 243 1.49 6.61 -11.74
C THR A 243 2.51 7.73 -11.99
N ASP A 244 3.65 7.44 -12.63
CA ASP A 244 4.61 8.49 -13.01
C ASP A 244 4.02 9.46 -14.04
N ASN A 245 3.21 8.98 -14.98
CA ASN A 245 2.46 9.82 -15.90
C ASN A 245 1.48 10.74 -15.14
N GLU A 246 0.76 10.21 -14.13
CA GLU A 246 -0.08 11.03 -13.25
C GLU A 246 0.77 12.07 -12.47
N CYS A 247 1.92 11.68 -11.94
CA CYS A 247 2.81 12.60 -11.23
C CYS A 247 3.27 13.73 -12.13
N ARG A 248 3.64 13.44 -13.37
CA ARG A 248 4.10 14.42 -14.35
C ARG A 248 3.03 15.45 -14.67
N GLU A 249 1.80 15.00 -14.94
CA GLU A 249 0.73 15.88 -15.41
C GLU A 249 -0.04 16.56 -14.25
N LEU A 250 -0.18 15.89 -13.10
CA LEU A 250 -1.01 16.37 -12.00
C LEU A 250 -0.20 17.01 -10.86
N LEU A 251 1.04 16.57 -10.64
CA LEU A 251 1.94 17.12 -9.62
C LEU A 251 3.01 18.04 -10.21
N ASP A 252 3.06 18.23 -11.54
CA ASP A 252 4.10 18.96 -12.27
C ASP A 252 5.53 18.43 -12.00
N LYS A 253 5.65 17.17 -11.61
CA LYS A 253 6.91 16.56 -11.20
C LYS A 253 6.94 15.06 -11.55
N PRO A 254 7.72 14.64 -12.58
CA PRO A 254 7.96 13.22 -12.81
C PRO A 254 8.79 12.63 -11.66
N ALA A 255 8.62 11.33 -11.42
CA ALA A 255 9.44 10.61 -10.46
C ALA A 255 10.92 10.56 -10.89
N ASP A 256 11.84 10.67 -9.94
CA ASP A 256 13.27 10.48 -10.20
C ASP A 256 13.58 8.97 -10.42
N VAL A 257 12.82 8.09 -9.75
CA VAL A 257 12.90 6.61 -9.91
C VAL A 257 11.51 5.99 -9.74
N VAL A 258 11.17 5.04 -10.59
CA VAL A 258 9.99 4.17 -10.41
C VAL A 258 10.40 2.96 -9.58
N LEU A 259 9.67 2.72 -8.48
CA LEU A 259 9.90 1.64 -7.51
C LEU A 259 8.79 0.58 -7.60
N PRO A 260 8.88 -0.39 -8.50
CA PRO A 260 7.85 -1.41 -8.63
C PRO A 260 7.71 -2.23 -7.35
N ASN A 261 6.48 -2.65 -7.03
CA ASN A 261 6.19 -3.39 -5.81
C ASN A 261 6.51 -4.87 -5.99
N GLY A 262 7.48 -5.36 -5.24
CA GLY A 262 7.93 -6.74 -5.27
C GLY A 262 7.04 -7.71 -4.50
N PHE A 263 7.36 -8.98 -4.62
CA PHE A 263 6.68 -10.08 -3.98
C PHE A 263 7.65 -10.92 -3.14
N ASP A 264 7.15 -11.47 -2.02
CA ASP A 264 7.85 -12.49 -1.24
C ASP A 264 7.21 -13.85 -1.53
N ASN A 265 7.92 -14.73 -2.21
CA ASN A 265 7.43 -16.06 -2.57
C ASN A 265 7.74 -17.13 -1.52
N SER A 266 8.25 -16.79 -0.36
CA SER A 266 8.68 -17.75 0.68
C SER A 266 7.54 -18.59 1.24
N PHE A 267 6.30 -18.09 1.16
CA PHE A 267 5.10 -18.79 1.63
C PHE A 267 4.31 -19.50 0.52
N VAL A 268 4.74 -19.40 -0.73
CA VAL A 268 4.09 -20.10 -1.86
C VAL A 268 4.40 -21.60 -1.78
N PRO A 269 3.37 -22.48 -1.73
CA PRO A 269 3.60 -23.91 -1.65
C PRO A 269 4.20 -24.46 -2.94
N ASN A 270 5.05 -25.49 -2.82
CA ASN A 270 5.72 -26.13 -3.95
C ASN A 270 5.49 -27.64 -3.97
N GLY A 271 5.75 -28.26 -5.15
CA GLY A 271 5.73 -29.70 -5.34
C GLY A 271 4.40 -30.36 -4.92
N GLN A 272 4.47 -31.42 -4.14
CA GLN A 272 3.29 -32.18 -3.70
C GLN A 272 2.36 -31.36 -2.79
N LEU A 273 2.92 -30.44 -1.99
CA LEU A 273 2.12 -29.55 -1.13
C LEU A 273 1.24 -28.63 -1.98
N PHE A 274 1.78 -28.06 -3.04
CA PHE A 274 1.02 -27.25 -3.99
C PHE A 274 -0.15 -28.03 -4.58
N SER A 275 0.12 -29.22 -5.13
CA SER A 275 -0.91 -30.07 -5.75
C SER A 275 -2.00 -30.46 -4.76
N ARG A 276 -1.62 -30.78 -3.52
CA ARG A 276 -2.58 -31.12 -2.45
C ARG A 276 -3.45 -29.94 -2.08
N LYS A 277 -2.83 -28.77 -1.79
CA LYS A 277 -3.57 -27.57 -1.44
C LYS A 277 -4.51 -27.12 -2.56
N ARG A 278 -4.04 -27.12 -3.81
CA ARG A 278 -4.87 -26.82 -4.98
C ARG A 278 -6.11 -27.72 -5.05
N ARG A 279 -5.95 -29.03 -4.88
CA ARG A 279 -7.07 -29.98 -4.92
C ARG A 279 -8.07 -29.73 -3.80
N VAL A 280 -7.59 -29.49 -2.59
CA VAL A 280 -8.44 -29.16 -1.43
C VAL A 280 -9.24 -27.88 -1.67
N ALA A 281 -8.57 -26.83 -2.11
CA ALA A 281 -9.21 -25.54 -2.39
C ALA A 281 -10.22 -25.63 -3.54
N ARG A 282 -9.86 -26.32 -4.63
CA ARG A 282 -10.76 -26.53 -5.77
C ARG A 282 -12.03 -27.28 -5.35
N ARG A 283 -11.86 -28.37 -4.61
CA ARG A 283 -12.99 -29.13 -4.06
C ARG A 283 -13.87 -28.26 -3.17
N ARG A 284 -13.30 -27.46 -2.30
CA ARG A 284 -14.07 -26.55 -1.42
C ARG A 284 -14.89 -25.54 -2.21
N LEU A 285 -14.31 -24.87 -3.21
CA LEU A 285 -15.05 -23.94 -4.08
C LEU A 285 -16.21 -24.61 -4.81
N LEU A 286 -15.97 -25.81 -5.37
CA LEU A 286 -17.02 -26.56 -6.07
C LEU A 286 -18.09 -27.11 -5.11
N THR A 287 -17.73 -27.46 -3.87
CA THR A 287 -18.70 -27.82 -2.83
C THR A 287 -19.60 -26.63 -2.47
N VAL A 288 -19.01 -25.45 -2.28
CA VAL A 288 -19.78 -24.21 -2.01
C VAL A 288 -20.71 -23.89 -3.17
N ALA A 289 -20.20 -23.92 -4.40
CA ALA A 289 -21.00 -23.69 -5.60
C ALA A 289 -22.13 -24.74 -5.71
N GLY A 290 -21.83 -26.01 -5.50
CA GLY A 290 -22.82 -27.10 -5.58
C GLY A 290 -23.94 -26.97 -4.53
N ALA A 291 -23.58 -26.65 -3.31
CA ALA A 291 -24.54 -26.43 -2.21
C ALA A 291 -25.44 -25.21 -2.47
N LEU A 292 -24.85 -24.12 -3.01
CA LEU A 292 -25.57 -22.90 -3.33
C LEU A 292 -26.52 -23.08 -4.52
N LEU A 293 -26.03 -23.70 -5.60
CA LEU A 293 -26.74 -23.80 -6.89
C LEU A 293 -27.60 -25.06 -7.03
N GLY A 294 -27.49 -26.01 -6.08
CA GLY A 294 -28.18 -27.30 -6.20
C GLY A 294 -27.76 -28.09 -7.44
N GLU A 295 -26.46 -28.07 -7.73
CA GLU A 295 -25.88 -28.69 -8.92
C GLU A 295 -24.55 -29.38 -8.57
N LYS A 296 -24.26 -30.51 -9.19
CA LYS A 296 -22.99 -31.20 -9.02
C LYS A 296 -21.99 -30.70 -10.06
N PHE A 297 -20.81 -30.28 -9.60
CA PHE A 297 -19.70 -29.90 -10.46
C PHE A 297 -18.61 -30.95 -10.45
N ASP A 298 -18.18 -31.36 -11.65
CA ASP A 298 -17.06 -32.27 -11.85
C ASP A 298 -15.74 -31.47 -11.81
N GLU A 299 -14.79 -31.90 -10.97
CA GLU A 299 -13.51 -31.22 -10.78
C GLU A 299 -12.69 -31.10 -12.09
N GLU A 300 -12.80 -32.06 -13.01
CA GLU A 300 -12.04 -32.09 -14.28
C GLU A 300 -12.73 -31.29 -15.40
N ASN A 301 -14.07 -31.30 -15.40
CA ASN A 301 -14.88 -30.64 -16.44
C ASN A 301 -15.39 -29.25 -16.05
N THR A 302 -15.04 -28.78 -14.86
CA THR A 302 -15.41 -27.42 -14.41
C THR A 302 -14.21 -26.49 -14.50
N PHE A 303 -14.38 -25.33 -15.13
CA PHE A 303 -13.40 -24.27 -15.19
C PHE A 303 -13.70 -23.25 -14.09
N ILE A 304 -12.72 -22.96 -13.25
CA ILE A 304 -12.84 -21.99 -12.15
C ILE A 304 -12.09 -20.71 -12.53
N ILE A 305 -12.81 -19.60 -12.49
CA ILE A 305 -12.28 -18.27 -12.78
C ILE A 305 -12.65 -17.31 -11.64
N SER A 306 -11.78 -16.37 -11.29
CA SER A 306 -12.12 -15.37 -10.26
C SER A 306 -11.55 -13.99 -10.55
N THR A 307 -12.17 -13.00 -9.92
CA THR A 307 -11.59 -11.70 -9.63
C THR A 307 -11.55 -11.48 -8.13
N SER A 308 -10.55 -10.74 -7.65
CA SER A 308 -10.39 -10.43 -6.23
C SER A 308 -9.75 -9.06 -6.02
N GLY A 309 -9.92 -8.49 -4.83
CA GLY A 309 -9.37 -7.19 -4.47
C GLY A 309 -10.30 -6.40 -3.56
N ARG A 310 -10.11 -5.08 -3.50
CA ARG A 310 -11.01 -4.17 -2.78
C ARG A 310 -12.30 -3.96 -3.57
N TYR A 311 -13.39 -3.68 -2.87
CA TYR A 311 -14.66 -3.39 -3.50
C TYR A 311 -14.69 -1.95 -4.06
N GLU A 312 -13.96 -1.75 -5.15
CA GLU A 312 -13.99 -0.54 -5.97
C GLU A 312 -14.55 -0.90 -7.35
N PHE A 313 -15.87 -0.84 -7.50
CA PHE A 313 -16.65 -1.47 -8.57
C PHE A 313 -16.09 -1.19 -9.97
N ARG A 314 -15.88 0.10 -10.32
CA ARG A 314 -15.30 0.51 -11.61
C ARG A 314 -13.76 0.42 -11.60
N ASN A 315 -13.12 0.93 -10.54
CA ASN A 315 -11.65 1.05 -10.52
C ASN A 315 -10.94 -0.31 -10.56
N LYS A 316 -11.53 -1.32 -9.92
CA LYS A 316 -11.03 -2.71 -9.99
C LYS A 316 -11.60 -3.50 -11.16
N GLY A 317 -12.48 -2.89 -11.97
CA GLY A 317 -13.07 -3.53 -13.16
C GLY A 317 -14.03 -4.67 -12.82
N ILE A 318 -14.66 -4.63 -11.65
CA ILE A 318 -15.66 -5.64 -11.26
C ILE A 318 -16.83 -5.64 -12.26
N ASP A 319 -17.23 -4.46 -12.72
CA ASP A 319 -18.21 -4.25 -13.79
C ASP A 319 -17.81 -4.98 -15.10
N VAL A 320 -16.57 -4.77 -15.52
CA VAL A 320 -16.02 -5.43 -16.73
C VAL A 320 -15.96 -6.94 -16.55
N PHE A 321 -15.55 -7.43 -15.38
CA PHE A 321 -15.55 -8.86 -15.09
C PHE A 321 -16.94 -9.48 -15.20
N ILE A 322 -17.94 -8.86 -14.58
CA ILE A 322 -19.34 -9.35 -14.62
C ILE A 322 -19.84 -9.41 -16.06
N ASP A 323 -19.65 -8.33 -16.82
CA ASP A 323 -20.14 -8.27 -18.21
C ASP A 323 -19.37 -9.22 -19.14
N SER A 324 -18.05 -9.41 -18.92
CA SER A 324 -17.29 -10.43 -19.66
C SER A 324 -17.82 -11.84 -19.39
N MET A 325 -18.21 -12.15 -18.16
CA MET A 325 -18.84 -13.44 -17.83
C MET A 325 -20.24 -13.55 -18.47
N ASN A 326 -20.99 -12.45 -18.57
CA ASN A 326 -22.25 -12.41 -19.29
C ASN A 326 -22.07 -12.67 -20.80
N ARG A 327 -21.08 -12.03 -21.45
CA ARG A 327 -20.75 -12.27 -22.86
C ARG A 327 -20.33 -13.74 -23.10
N LEU A 328 -19.57 -14.28 -22.19
CA LEU A 328 -19.09 -15.67 -22.26
C LEU A 328 -20.23 -16.70 -22.30
N ARG A 329 -21.43 -16.38 -21.78
CA ARG A 329 -22.64 -17.24 -21.87
C ARG A 329 -23.04 -17.56 -23.31
N SER A 330 -22.76 -16.67 -24.26
CA SER A 330 -23.07 -16.85 -25.68
C SER A 330 -22.02 -17.68 -26.46
N HIS A 331 -20.86 -17.95 -25.85
CA HIS A 331 -19.81 -18.74 -26.46
C HIS A 331 -20.11 -20.24 -26.38
N ASN A 332 -19.76 -20.97 -27.43
CA ASN A 332 -19.90 -22.43 -27.46
C ASN A 332 -18.75 -23.08 -26.68
N ILE A 333 -18.96 -23.32 -25.38
CA ILE A 333 -17.97 -23.87 -24.45
C ILE A 333 -18.52 -25.17 -23.87
N ASP A 334 -17.80 -26.27 -24.05
CA ASP A 334 -18.21 -27.58 -23.57
C ASP A 334 -18.08 -27.76 -22.04
N LYS A 335 -17.27 -26.89 -21.38
CA LYS A 335 -17.05 -26.93 -19.93
C LYS A 335 -18.06 -26.06 -19.16
N LYS A 336 -18.43 -26.51 -17.98
CA LYS A 336 -19.07 -25.64 -16.99
C LYS A 336 -18.07 -24.62 -16.45
N ILE A 337 -18.50 -23.38 -16.33
CA ILE A 337 -17.68 -22.29 -15.78
C ILE A 337 -18.30 -21.84 -14.47
N VAL A 338 -17.48 -21.81 -13.40
CA VAL A 338 -17.86 -21.22 -12.12
C VAL A 338 -16.96 -20.04 -11.85
N ALA A 339 -17.53 -18.85 -11.94
CA ALA A 339 -16.87 -17.58 -11.74
C ALA A 339 -17.14 -17.05 -10.33
N PHE A 340 -16.10 -16.54 -9.66
CA PHE A 340 -16.21 -15.99 -8.31
C PHE A 340 -15.75 -14.52 -8.28
N ILE A 341 -16.57 -13.68 -7.64
CA ILE A 341 -16.20 -12.31 -7.27
C ILE A 341 -15.83 -12.34 -5.78
N GLN A 342 -14.54 -12.25 -5.48
CA GLN A 342 -13.97 -12.37 -4.13
C GLN A 342 -13.54 -10.99 -3.65
N VAL A 343 -14.49 -10.13 -3.35
CA VAL A 343 -14.25 -8.75 -2.88
C VAL A 343 -15.07 -8.48 -1.63
N PRO A 344 -14.45 -8.01 -0.52
CA PRO A 344 -15.17 -7.76 0.73
C PRO A 344 -16.14 -6.58 0.56
N GLY A 345 -17.43 -6.88 0.61
CA GLY A 345 -18.50 -5.89 0.62
C GLY A 345 -18.88 -5.43 2.03
N TRP A 346 -20.00 -4.74 2.16
CA TRP A 346 -20.57 -4.44 3.48
C TRP A 346 -21.28 -5.68 4.03
N VAL A 347 -20.44 -6.67 4.37
CA VAL A 347 -20.87 -8.01 4.74
C VAL A 347 -21.54 -8.02 6.12
N GLY A 348 -22.67 -8.72 6.22
CA GLY A 348 -23.35 -9.05 7.46
C GLY A 348 -22.86 -10.40 8.00
N GLU A 349 -23.63 -11.46 7.74
CA GLU A 349 -23.35 -12.81 8.26
C GLU A 349 -23.23 -13.84 7.12
N PRO A 350 -22.52 -14.95 7.34
CA PRO A 350 -22.54 -16.09 6.43
C PRO A 350 -23.95 -16.70 6.38
N ARG A 351 -24.34 -17.23 5.24
CA ARG A 351 -25.68 -17.81 5.04
C ARG A 351 -25.82 -19.14 5.78
N HIS A 352 -26.68 -19.20 6.77
CA HIS A 352 -26.95 -20.42 7.54
C HIS A 352 -27.49 -21.56 6.67
N ASP A 353 -28.40 -21.28 5.73
CA ASP A 353 -28.94 -22.27 4.81
C ASP A 353 -27.83 -22.91 3.92
N LEU A 354 -26.83 -22.12 3.53
CA LEU A 354 -25.68 -22.63 2.81
C LEU A 354 -24.73 -23.42 3.70
N GLN A 355 -24.51 -22.97 4.94
CA GLN A 355 -23.70 -23.70 5.94
C GLN A 355 -24.31 -25.08 6.23
N GLU A 356 -25.62 -25.18 6.44
CA GLU A 356 -26.33 -26.43 6.66
C GLU A 356 -26.15 -27.40 5.50
N ARG A 357 -26.29 -26.92 4.25
CA ARG A 357 -26.08 -27.77 3.06
C ARG A 357 -24.65 -28.24 2.92
N ILE A 358 -23.68 -27.39 3.20
CA ILE A 358 -22.25 -27.78 3.17
C ILE A 358 -21.96 -28.80 4.26
N ALA A 359 -22.52 -28.64 5.47
CA ALA A 359 -22.30 -29.53 6.59
C ALA A 359 -22.97 -30.90 6.40
N SER A 360 -24.12 -30.98 5.73
CA SER A 360 -24.82 -32.25 5.47
C SER A 360 -24.05 -33.19 4.54
N ASN A 361 -23.12 -32.62 3.73
CA ASN A 361 -22.36 -33.37 2.73
C ASN A 361 -23.23 -34.11 1.68
N GLU A 362 -24.48 -33.66 1.52
CA GLU A 362 -25.43 -34.21 0.56
C GLU A 362 -25.38 -33.51 -0.78
N THR A 363 -25.92 -34.16 -1.82
CA THR A 363 -26.07 -33.54 -3.15
C THR A 363 -27.48 -32.99 -3.26
N PHE A 364 -27.59 -31.71 -3.58
CA PHE A 364 -28.86 -31.00 -3.78
C PHE A 364 -29.17 -30.84 -5.26
N ASN A 365 -30.44 -30.88 -5.62
CA ASN A 365 -30.92 -30.74 -6.99
C ASN A 365 -31.69 -29.42 -7.22
N THR A 366 -31.81 -28.60 -6.18
CA THR A 366 -32.50 -27.30 -6.22
C THR A 366 -31.59 -26.21 -5.67
N PRO A 367 -31.52 -25.05 -6.33
CA PRO A 367 -30.73 -23.94 -5.80
C PRO A 367 -31.32 -23.41 -4.49
N LEU A 368 -30.50 -22.73 -3.70
CA LEU A 368 -30.97 -21.90 -2.60
C LEU A 368 -31.65 -20.63 -3.16
N ASN A 369 -32.47 -20.00 -2.35
CA ASN A 369 -32.98 -18.67 -2.68
C ASN A 369 -31.80 -17.70 -2.87
N THR A 370 -31.86 -16.82 -3.86
CA THR A 370 -30.76 -15.91 -4.21
C THR A 370 -29.44 -16.66 -4.43
N PRO A 371 -29.35 -17.53 -5.46
CA PRO A 371 -28.22 -18.44 -5.64
C PRO A 371 -26.97 -17.76 -6.24
N VAL A 372 -26.76 -16.50 -5.92
CA VAL A 372 -25.70 -15.65 -6.48
C VAL A 372 -24.73 -15.13 -5.41
N ILE A 373 -24.99 -15.40 -4.13
CA ILE A 373 -24.22 -14.82 -3.02
C ILE A 373 -24.03 -15.80 -1.86
N THR A 374 -22.86 -15.75 -1.23
CA THR A 374 -22.47 -16.65 -0.12
C THR A 374 -22.73 -16.08 1.28
N HIS A 375 -22.76 -14.78 1.42
CA HIS A 375 -22.98 -14.06 2.69
C HIS A 375 -23.99 -12.96 2.47
N TRP A 376 -24.83 -12.69 3.46
CA TRP A 376 -25.76 -11.58 3.41
C TRP A 376 -25.01 -10.24 3.53
N LEU A 377 -25.49 -9.23 2.83
CA LEU A 377 -25.00 -7.85 2.92
C LEU A 377 -25.99 -6.99 3.69
N HIS A 378 -25.49 -5.99 4.40
CA HIS A 378 -26.35 -4.98 5.02
C HIS A 378 -27.10 -4.13 3.99
N ASN A 379 -26.58 -4.04 2.75
CA ASN A 379 -27.15 -3.24 1.65
C ASN A 379 -27.59 -4.07 0.44
N MET A 380 -28.15 -5.26 0.64
CA MET A 380 -28.54 -6.22 -0.41
C MET A 380 -29.25 -5.58 -1.62
N HIS A 381 -30.11 -4.59 -1.38
CA HIS A 381 -30.93 -3.96 -2.45
C HIS A 381 -30.17 -2.89 -3.25
N ASN A 382 -29.07 -2.36 -2.72
CA ASN A 382 -28.30 -1.26 -3.29
C ASN A 382 -26.87 -1.65 -3.63
N ASP A 383 -26.52 -2.93 -3.55
CA ASP A 383 -25.19 -3.41 -3.88
C ASP A 383 -24.97 -3.41 -5.40
N GLN A 384 -23.86 -2.84 -5.86
CA GLN A 384 -23.56 -2.66 -7.28
C GLN A 384 -23.34 -3.99 -8.02
N VAL A 385 -22.69 -4.98 -7.37
CA VAL A 385 -22.45 -6.31 -7.95
C VAL A 385 -23.78 -7.02 -8.16
N LEU A 386 -24.60 -7.11 -7.12
CA LEU A 386 -25.93 -7.75 -7.21
C LEU A 386 -26.85 -7.02 -8.18
N GLY A 387 -26.83 -5.68 -8.18
CA GLY A 387 -27.59 -4.85 -9.10
C GLY A 387 -27.24 -5.13 -10.55
N MET A 388 -25.95 -5.20 -10.88
CA MET A 388 -25.49 -5.50 -12.23
C MET A 388 -25.79 -6.94 -12.65
N MET A 389 -25.56 -7.93 -11.78
CA MET A 389 -25.92 -9.33 -12.06
C MET A 389 -27.42 -9.47 -12.38
N ASN A 390 -28.27 -8.82 -11.59
CA ASN A 390 -29.72 -8.81 -11.81
C ASN A 390 -30.08 -8.12 -13.14
N HIS A 391 -29.48 -6.97 -13.43
CA HIS A 391 -29.70 -6.24 -14.70
C HIS A 391 -29.35 -7.07 -15.93
N LEU A 392 -28.28 -7.84 -15.87
CA LEU A 392 -27.81 -8.72 -16.96
C LEU A 392 -28.51 -10.10 -16.97
N GLY A 393 -29.44 -10.35 -16.06
CA GLY A 393 -30.15 -11.64 -15.97
C GLY A 393 -29.22 -12.82 -15.61
N MET A 394 -28.19 -12.56 -14.79
CA MET A 394 -27.25 -13.59 -14.31
C MET A 394 -27.75 -14.18 -12.99
N HIS A 395 -28.76 -15.03 -13.08
CA HIS A 395 -29.42 -15.64 -11.92
C HIS A 395 -28.92 -17.05 -11.59
N ASN A 396 -27.92 -17.54 -12.33
CA ASN A 396 -27.37 -18.89 -12.21
C ASN A 396 -28.41 -20.00 -12.52
N ASP A 397 -29.25 -19.76 -13.54
CA ASP A 397 -30.24 -20.74 -13.97
C ASP A 397 -29.55 -22.07 -14.35
N ARG A 398 -30.26 -23.20 -14.16
CA ARG A 398 -29.69 -24.52 -14.33
C ARG A 398 -29.03 -24.76 -15.69
N ASN A 399 -29.57 -24.13 -16.74
CA ASN A 399 -29.10 -24.29 -18.12
C ASN A 399 -27.91 -23.35 -18.45
N ASP A 400 -27.61 -22.40 -17.59
CA ASP A 400 -26.46 -21.53 -17.81
C ASP A 400 -25.17 -22.34 -17.71
N ASN A 401 -24.30 -22.21 -18.71
CA ASN A 401 -22.96 -22.79 -18.68
C ASN A 401 -21.97 -21.96 -17.87
N VAL A 402 -22.27 -20.69 -17.60
CA VAL A 402 -21.48 -19.77 -16.76
C VAL A 402 -22.27 -19.46 -15.49
N LYS A 403 -21.74 -19.84 -14.35
CA LYS A 403 -22.27 -19.53 -13.02
C LYS A 403 -21.42 -18.43 -12.41
N LEU A 404 -22.03 -17.39 -11.88
CA LEU A 404 -21.35 -16.27 -11.23
C LEU A 404 -21.77 -16.16 -9.76
N ILE A 405 -20.81 -16.25 -8.85
CA ILE A 405 -21.03 -16.27 -7.41
C ILE A 405 -20.27 -15.11 -6.75
N PHE A 406 -21.01 -14.25 -6.05
CA PHE A 406 -20.43 -13.20 -5.24
C PHE A 406 -20.11 -13.69 -3.84
N MET A 407 -18.86 -13.53 -3.44
CA MET A 407 -18.30 -13.91 -2.14
C MET A 407 -17.79 -12.64 -1.44
N PRO A 408 -18.69 -11.90 -0.74
CA PRO A 408 -18.42 -10.55 -0.24
C PRO A 408 -17.72 -10.51 1.12
N CYS A 409 -16.86 -11.46 1.43
CA CYS A 409 -16.17 -11.54 2.72
C CYS A 409 -14.65 -11.46 2.56
N TYR A 410 -13.96 -11.14 3.66
CA TYR A 410 -12.53 -11.38 3.76
C TYR A 410 -12.26 -12.87 3.88
N LEU A 411 -11.41 -13.40 3.00
CA LEU A 411 -10.96 -14.81 3.06
C LEU A 411 -9.81 -14.93 4.06
N ASP A 412 -10.13 -14.89 5.33
CA ASP A 412 -9.18 -14.98 6.46
C ASP A 412 -9.04 -16.38 7.05
N GLY A 413 -9.82 -17.33 6.54
CA GLY A 413 -9.88 -18.70 7.03
C GLY A 413 -10.94 -18.95 8.12
N LYS A 414 -11.79 -17.95 8.40
CA LYS A 414 -12.84 -18.02 9.44
C LYS A 414 -14.14 -17.35 8.99
N ASP A 415 -14.34 -17.24 7.68
CA ASP A 415 -15.48 -16.54 7.08
C ASP A 415 -16.81 -17.31 7.24
N GLY A 416 -16.78 -18.56 7.68
CA GLY A 416 -17.96 -19.40 7.93
C GLY A 416 -18.52 -20.13 6.70
N ILE A 417 -17.98 -19.89 5.50
CA ILE A 417 -18.38 -20.56 4.24
C ILE A 417 -17.16 -21.22 3.59
N MET A 418 -16.14 -20.48 3.25
CA MET A 418 -14.90 -21.02 2.68
C MET A 418 -14.01 -21.63 3.76
N ASP A 419 -13.84 -20.93 4.86
CA ASP A 419 -12.95 -21.27 5.97
C ASP A 419 -11.52 -21.59 5.50
N MET A 420 -11.08 -20.88 4.48
CA MET A 420 -9.75 -20.97 3.88
C MET A 420 -9.17 -19.57 3.64
N PRO A 421 -7.87 -19.36 3.96
CA PRO A 421 -7.25 -18.08 3.70
C PRO A 421 -7.12 -17.83 2.18
N TYR A 422 -7.13 -16.56 1.78
CA TYR A 422 -7.08 -16.13 0.38
C TYR A 422 -5.99 -16.83 -0.45
N TYR A 423 -4.78 -16.96 0.10
CA TYR A 423 -3.67 -17.61 -0.60
C TYR A 423 -3.84 -19.14 -0.78
N ASP A 424 -4.74 -19.78 -0.06
CA ASP A 424 -5.12 -21.16 -0.33
C ASP A 424 -6.25 -21.21 -1.37
N VAL A 425 -7.19 -20.25 -1.34
CA VAL A 425 -8.30 -20.17 -2.31
C VAL A 425 -7.81 -19.87 -3.72
N ILE A 426 -6.84 -18.95 -3.89
CA ILE A 426 -6.32 -18.57 -5.21
C ILE A 426 -5.77 -19.77 -6.00
N LEU A 427 -5.21 -20.78 -5.31
CA LEU A 427 -4.71 -22.01 -5.92
C LEU A 427 -5.76 -22.79 -6.71
N ALA A 428 -7.04 -22.65 -6.37
CA ALA A 428 -8.12 -23.38 -7.01
C ALA A 428 -8.41 -22.94 -8.43
N ASN A 429 -8.06 -21.69 -8.78
CA ASN A 429 -8.41 -21.09 -10.06
C ASN A 429 -7.65 -21.69 -11.24
N ASP A 430 -8.31 -21.70 -12.37
CA ASP A 430 -7.70 -22.01 -13.65
C ASP A 430 -7.18 -20.74 -14.33
N LEU A 431 -7.89 -19.62 -14.11
CA LEU A 431 -7.55 -18.29 -14.60
C LEU A 431 -8.06 -17.25 -13.61
N CYS A 432 -7.37 -16.14 -13.47
CA CYS A 432 -7.87 -14.95 -12.75
C CYS A 432 -7.99 -13.77 -13.73
N VAL A 433 -8.95 -12.87 -13.49
CA VAL A 433 -9.18 -11.69 -14.34
C VAL A 433 -9.28 -10.45 -13.48
N TYR A 434 -8.40 -9.49 -13.72
CA TYR A 434 -8.26 -8.23 -12.98
C TYR A 434 -8.32 -7.05 -13.93
N PRO A 435 -9.51 -6.72 -14.48
CA PRO A 435 -9.63 -5.75 -15.57
C PRO A 435 -9.71 -4.32 -15.04
N SER A 436 -8.75 -3.93 -14.20
CA SER A 436 -8.74 -2.66 -13.48
C SER A 436 -8.69 -1.46 -14.43
N TYR A 437 -9.43 -0.41 -14.05
CA TYR A 437 -9.38 0.92 -14.65
C TYR A 437 -8.36 1.81 -13.91
N TYR A 438 -8.31 1.74 -12.58
CA TYR A 438 -7.37 2.48 -11.76
C TYR A 438 -6.62 1.53 -10.82
N GLU A 439 -5.38 1.23 -11.14
CA GLU A 439 -4.54 0.31 -10.38
C GLU A 439 -3.07 0.76 -10.43
N PRO A 440 -2.59 1.54 -9.46
CA PRO A 440 -1.21 2.04 -9.47
C PRO A 440 -0.15 0.96 -9.61
N TRP A 441 -0.35 -0.21 -9.00
CA TRP A 441 0.50 -1.37 -9.22
C TRP A 441 -0.33 -2.60 -9.63
N GLY A 442 -0.93 -3.31 -8.69
CA GLY A 442 -1.69 -4.53 -8.89
C GLY A 442 -1.03 -5.74 -8.25
N TYR A 443 -1.23 -5.90 -6.95
CA TYR A 443 -0.75 -7.09 -6.24
C TYR A 443 -1.51 -8.34 -6.63
N THR A 444 -2.82 -8.27 -6.81
CA THR A 444 -3.65 -9.45 -7.11
C THR A 444 -3.24 -10.21 -8.37
N PRO A 445 -2.93 -9.58 -9.52
CA PRO A 445 -2.39 -10.31 -10.67
C PRO A 445 -0.98 -10.87 -10.41
N LEU A 446 -0.12 -10.16 -9.68
CA LEU A 446 1.21 -10.66 -9.30
C LEU A 446 1.10 -11.87 -8.37
N GLU A 447 0.20 -11.84 -7.38
CA GLU A 447 -0.10 -12.96 -6.50
C GLU A 447 -0.62 -14.17 -7.30
N ALA A 448 -1.56 -13.96 -8.23
CA ALA A 448 -2.09 -15.04 -9.07
C ALA A 448 -0.97 -15.80 -9.79
N ILE A 449 -0.08 -15.10 -10.48
CA ILE A 449 1.01 -15.75 -11.21
C ILE A 449 2.08 -16.37 -10.29
N ALA A 450 2.32 -15.79 -9.10
CA ALA A 450 3.19 -16.39 -8.10
C ALA A 450 2.64 -17.74 -7.61
N PHE A 451 1.32 -17.88 -7.54
CA PHE A 451 0.61 -19.14 -7.25
C PHE A 451 0.32 -19.98 -8.51
N LYS A 452 1.01 -19.72 -9.61
CA LYS A 452 0.93 -20.45 -10.87
C LYS A 452 -0.46 -20.39 -11.52
N VAL A 453 -1.21 -19.34 -11.27
CA VAL A 453 -2.50 -19.08 -11.92
C VAL A 453 -2.30 -17.98 -12.95
N PRO A 454 -2.44 -18.27 -14.25
CA PRO A 454 -2.39 -17.24 -15.29
C PRO A 454 -3.46 -16.20 -15.07
N CYS A 455 -3.24 -14.99 -15.53
CA CYS A 455 -4.23 -13.93 -15.34
C CYS A 455 -4.35 -12.99 -16.55
N ILE A 456 -5.47 -12.27 -16.57
CA ILE A 456 -5.74 -11.17 -17.48
C ILE A 456 -5.76 -9.89 -16.64
N THR A 457 -5.02 -8.88 -17.08
CA THR A 457 -5.00 -7.53 -16.48
C THR A 457 -5.08 -6.48 -17.60
N THR A 458 -4.88 -5.20 -17.26
CA THR A 458 -4.96 -4.10 -18.24
C THR A 458 -3.67 -3.30 -18.29
N ASN A 459 -3.51 -2.50 -19.36
CA ASN A 459 -2.45 -1.49 -19.48
C ASN A 459 -2.64 -0.31 -18.49
N LEU A 460 -3.81 -0.18 -17.85
CA LEU A 460 -4.08 0.82 -16.81
C LEU A 460 -3.71 0.33 -15.39
N ALA A 461 -3.12 -0.86 -15.30
CA ALA A 461 -2.48 -1.37 -14.09
C ALA A 461 -0.95 -1.28 -14.22
N GLY A 462 -0.28 -0.77 -13.22
CA GLY A 462 1.20 -0.68 -13.23
C GLY A 462 1.87 -2.02 -13.45
N PHE A 463 1.32 -3.09 -12.88
CA PHE A 463 1.78 -4.47 -13.11
C PHE A 463 1.64 -4.89 -14.58
N GLY A 464 0.54 -4.52 -15.25
CA GLY A 464 0.35 -4.82 -16.68
C GLY A 464 1.39 -4.12 -17.56
N MET A 465 1.70 -2.85 -17.28
CA MET A 465 2.77 -2.13 -17.97
C MET A 465 4.15 -2.77 -17.73
N TRP A 466 4.44 -3.16 -16.48
CA TRP A 466 5.67 -3.88 -16.15
C TRP A 466 5.77 -5.22 -16.90
N VAL A 467 4.67 -5.96 -17.04
CA VAL A 467 4.63 -7.20 -17.84
C VAL A 467 5.02 -6.92 -19.28
N ASN A 468 4.36 -5.93 -19.93
CA ASN A 468 4.66 -5.55 -21.32
C ASN A 468 6.15 -5.24 -21.53
N GLN A 469 6.75 -4.47 -20.64
CA GLN A 469 8.19 -4.17 -20.67
C GLN A 469 9.06 -5.41 -20.48
N THR A 470 8.66 -6.30 -19.56
CA THR A 470 9.44 -7.49 -19.20
C THR A 470 9.45 -8.53 -20.29
N VAL A 471 8.33 -8.68 -21.02
CA VAL A 471 8.22 -9.62 -22.16
C VAL A 471 8.63 -8.99 -23.50
N GLY A 472 8.65 -7.66 -23.58
CA GLY A 472 9.07 -6.90 -24.76
C GLY A 472 7.97 -6.69 -25.82
N HIS A 473 6.73 -7.03 -25.48
CA HIS A 473 5.53 -6.83 -26.30
C HIS A 473 4.30 -6.70 -25.38
N THR A 474 3.12 -6.44 -25.93
CA THR A 474 1.87 -6.54 -25.17
C THR A 474 1.68 -7.98 -24.68
N GLY A 475 1.59 -8.18 -23.37
CA GLY A 475 1.49 -9.51 -22.78
C GLY A 475 0.30 -10.30 -23.31
N GLU A 476 0.53 -11.54 -23.69
CA GLU A 476 -0.47 -12.50 -24.17
C GLU A 476 -0.68 -13.60 -23.13
N ILE A 477 -1.78 -14.35 -23.23
CA ILE A 477 -2.05 -15.41 -22.25
C ILE A 477 -0.96 -16.50 -22.29
N GLU A 478 -0.31 -16.68 -23.40
CA GLU A 478 0.83 -17.57 -23.61
C GLU A 478 2.07 -17.19 -22.77
N ASP A 479 2.18 -15.94 -22.35
CA ASP A 479 3.23 -15.46 -21.43
C ASP A 479 2.90 -15.71 -19.96
N GLY A 480 1.66 -16.15 -19.69
CA GLY A 480 1.12 -16.33 -18.35
C GLY A 480 0.34 -15.12 -17.82
N VAL A 481 0.44 -13.97 -18.48
CA VAL A 481 -0.32 -12.74 -18.19
C VAL A 481 -0.71 -12.09 -19.50
N MET A 482 -2.02 -11.97 -19.74
CA MET A 482 -2.55 -11.17 -20.83
C MET A 482 -2.80 -9.74 -20.36
N VAL A 483 -2.38 -8.76 -21.15
CA VAL A 483 -2.58 -7.34 -20.90
C VAL A 483 -3.54 -6.77 -21.94
N VAL A 484 -4.76 -6.49 -21.51
CA VAL A 484 -5.80 -5.92 -22.38
C VAL A 484 -5.65 -4.42 -22.45
N ASN A 485 -5.74 -3.84 -23.63
CA ASN A 485 -5.73 -2.40 -23.81
C ASN A 485 -7.07 -1.81 -23.38
N ARG A 486 -7.07 -1.08 -22.26
CA ARG A 486 -8.22 -0.35 -21.70
C ARG A 486 -8.00 1.14 -21.82
N THR A 487 -9.06 1.89 -22.17
CA THR A 487 -9.11 3.36 -22.22
C THR A 487 -10.36 3.86 -21.47
N ASP A 488 -10.57 5.15 -21.45
CA ASP A 488 -11.78 5.72 -20.83
C ASP A 488 -13.07 5.34 -21.57
N TYR A 489 -12.99 4.94 -22.85
CA TYR A 489 -14.17 4.82 -23.73
C TYR A 489 -14.36 3.44 -24.37
N ASN A 490 -13.44 2.51 -24.25
CA ASN A 490 -13.50 1.21 -24.93
C ASN A 490 -14.06 0.06 -24.09
N TYR A 491 -14.97 0.36 -23.15
CA TYR A 491 -15.54 -0.62 -22.23
C TYR A 491 -16.03 -1.90 -22.92
N ASN A 492 -16.87 -1.77 -23.95
CA ASN A 492 -17.44 -2.93 -24.66
C ASN A 492 -16.37 -3.79 -25.38
N GLU A 493 -15.37 -3.15 -25.96
CA GLU A 493 -14.25 -3.84 -26.62
C GLU A 493 -13.43 -4.65 -25.59
N VAL A 494 -13.18 -4.07 -24.43
CA VAL A 494 -12.48 -4.75 -23.33
C VAL A 494 -13.28 -5.95 -22.84
N VAL A 495 -14.58 -5.80 -22.64
CA VAL A 495 -15.49 -6.87 -22.20
C VAL A 495 -15.47 -8.04 -23.20
N GLU A 496 -15.62 -7.75 -24.50
CA GLU A 496 -15.61 -8.78 -25.56
C GLU A 496 -14.25 -9.46 -25.66
N HIS A 497 -13.16 -8.70 -25.68
CA HIS A 497 -11.81 -9.23 -25.77
C HIS A 497 -11.46 -10.17 -24.59
N ILE A 498 -11.92 -9.82 -23.36
CA ILE A 498 -11.75 -10.71 -22.20
C ILE A 498 -12.59 -11.99 -22.37
N ALA A 499 -13.84 -11.89 -22.82
CA ALA A 499 -14.69 -13.06 -23.03
C ALA A 499 -14.11 -14.02 -24.10
N GLU A 500 -13.62 -13.47 -25.23
CA GLU A 500 -12.92 -14.22 -26.27
C GLU A 500 -11.68 -14.91 -25.72
N ALA A 501 -10.80 -14.17 -25.03
CA ALA A 501 -9.56 -14.72 -24.46
C ALA A 501 -9.82 -15.83 -23.44
N VAL A 502 -10.83 -15.68 -22.60
CA VAL A 502 -11.25 -16.73 -21.66
C VAL A 502 -11.75 -17.97 -22.40
N SER A 503 -12.59 -17.78 -23.43
CA SER A 503 -13.10 -18.89 -24.27
C SER A 503 -11.96 -19.66 -24.96
N GLU A 504 -11.02 -18.94 -25.57
CA GLU A 504 -9.85 -19.53 -26.21
C GLU A 504 -8.96 -20.28 -25.22
N TYR A 505 -8.71 -19.70 -24.05
CA TYR A 505 -7.92 -20.35 -23.02
C TYR A 505 -8.59 -21.64 -22.50
N ILE A 506 -9.91 -21.65 -22.33
CA ILE A 506 -10.67 -22.83 -21.95
C ILE A 506 -10.49 -23.96 -22.97
N GLY A 507 -10.47 -23.63 -24.27
CA GLY A 507 -10.31 -24.58 -25.38
C GLY A 507 -8.91 -25.17 -25.51
N LYS A 508 -7.87 -24.57 -24.94
CA LYS A 508 -6.49 -25.05 -25.04
C LYS A 508 -6.31 -26.44 -24.41
N PRO A 509 -5.44 -27.30 -25.00
CA PRO A 509 -5.04 -28.58 -24.40
C PRO A 509 -4.41 -28.37 -22.99
N GLN A 510 -4.54 -29.38 -22.13
CA GLN A 510 -4.00 -29.29 -20.75
C GLN A 510 -2.47 -29.07 -20.74
N THR A 511 -1.75 -29.66 -21.69
CA THR A 511 -0.29 -29.48 -21.84
C THR A 511 0.11 -28.04 -22.11
N GLU A 512 -0.68 -27.30 -22.92
CA GLU A 512 -0.47 -25.87 -23.15
C GLU A 512 -0.79 -25.05 -21.91
N LYS A 513 -1.91 -25.33 -21.23
CA LYS A 513 -2.27 -24.67 -19.96
C LYS A 513 -1.17 -24.87 -18.91
N ASP A 514 -0.59 -26.06 -18.83
CA ASP A 514 0.50 -26.35 -17.89
C ASP A 514 1.80 -25.58 -18.28
N ALA A 515 2.06 -25.39 -19.56
CA ALA A 515 3.18 -24.58 -20.04
C ALA A 515 2.96 -23.09 -19.69
N ILE A 516 1.76 -22.57 -19.90
CA ILE A 516 1.36 -21.19 -19.54
C ILE A 516 1.50 -20.96 -18.04
N ARG A 517 1.05 -21.90 -17.19
CA ARG A 517 1.23 -21.84 -15.73
C ARG A 517 2.70 -21.75 -15.30
N LYS A 518 3.58 -22.48 -15.98
CA LYS A 518 5.03 -22.43 -15.73
C LYS A 518 5.61 -21.08 -16.12
N LYS A 519 5.16 -20.50 -17.23
CA LYS A 519 5.59 -19.15 -17.65
C LYS A 519 5.10 -18.08 -16.67
N ALA A 520 3.85 -18.17 -16.20
CA ALA A 520 3.32 -17.30 -15.16
C ALA A 520 4.19 -17.32 -13.90
N GLU A 521 4.53 -18.53 -13.39
CA GLU A 521 5.44 -18.69 -12.26
C GLU A 521 6.84 -18.09 -12.56
N ALA A 522 7.38 -18.32 -13.74
CA ALA A 522 8.70 -17.80 -14.11
C ALA A 522 8.69 -16.26 -14.17
N LEU A 523 7.62 -15.67 -14.69
CA LEU A 523 7.44 -14.22 -14.73
C LEU A 523 7.36 -13.62 -13.32
N SER A 524 6.63 -14.26 -12.40
CA SER A 524 6.52 -13.78 -11.00
C SER A 524 7.87 -13.73 -10.29
N LYS A 525 8.81 -14.60 -10.64
CA LYS A 525 10.16 -14.62 -10.05
C LYS A 525 11.00 -13.40 -10.44
N LYS A 526 10.68 -12.74 -11.55
CA LYS A 526 11.31 -11.47 -11.95
C LYS A 526 10.81 -10.28 -11.14
N ALA A 527 9.67 -10.42 -10.44
CA ALA A 527 9.07 -9.40 -9.57
C ALA A 527 9.33 -9.68 -8.09
N LEU A 528 10.34 -10.46 -7.72
CA LEU A 528 10.71 -10.66 -6.32
C LEU A 528 11.40 -9.43 -5.74
N TRP A 529 11.28 -9.24 -4.42
CA TRP A 529 11.98 -8.16 -3.72
C TRP A 529 13.50 -8.24 -3.89
N SER A 530 14.08 -9.43 -4.09
CA SER A 530 15.52 -9.59 -4.40
C SER A 530 15.92 -8.89 -5.70
N GLU A 531 15.02 -8.79 -6.66
CA GLU A 531 15.23 -8.12 -7.94
C GLU A 531 14.93 -6.61 -7.83
N PHE A 532 13.76 -6.29 -7.28
CA PHE A 532 13.27 -4.90 -7.24
C PHE A 532 13.97 -4.02 -6.21
N ILE A 533 14.67 -4.59 -5.23
CA ILE A 533 15.43 -3.82 -4.25
C ILE A 533 16.54 -2.96 -4.89
N THR A 534 16.95 -3.28 -6.12
CA THR A 534 17.93 -2.50 -6.87
C THR A 534 17.43 -1.09 -7.16
N TYR A 535 16.16 -0.93 -7.50
CA TYR A 535 15.54 0.39 -7.74
C TYR A 535 15.55 1.26 -6.49
N TYR A 536 15.35 0.66 -5.30
CA TYR A 536 15.46 1.38 -4.03
C TYR A 536 16.89 1.85 -3.75
N LYS A 537 17.90 1.03 -4.10
CA LYS A 537 19.32 1.43 -3.98
C LYS A 537 19.65 2.61 -4.88
N ASP A 538 19.09 2.63 -6.10
CA ASP A 538 19.27 3.74 -7.03
C ASP A 538 18.62 5.03 -6.48
N ALA A 539 17.40 4.94 -5.94
CA ALA A 539 16.72 6.07 -5.31
C ALA A 539 17.50 6.61 -4.10
N TYR A 540 18.02 5.72 -3.25
CA TYR A 540 18.83 6.10 -2.10
C TYR A 540 20.17 6.73 -2.51
N ASP A 541 20.82 6.23 -3.57
CA ASP A 541 22.03 6.83 -4.11
C ASP A 541 21.78 8.25 -4.61
N ILE A 542 20.70 8.48 -5.37
CA ILE A 542 20.30 9.80 -5.85
C ILE A 542 20.09 10.77 -4.67
N ALA A 543 19.32 10.36 -3.68
CA ALA A 543 19.04 11.17 -2.50
C ALA A 543 20.31 11.50 -1.71
N LEU A 544 21.16 10.52 -1.46
CA LEU A 544 22.42 10.68 -0.73
C LEU A 544 23.40 11.60 -1.48
N GLN A 545 23.45 11.51 -2.80
CA GLN A 545 24.33 12.40 -3.58
C GLN A 545 23.90 13.86 -3.48
N LYS A 546 22.59 14.13 -3.42
CA LYS A 546 22.06 15.50 -3.24
C LYS A 546 22.35 16.00 -1.81
N SER A 547 22.14 15.16 -0.78
CA SER A 547 22.44 15.56 0.60
C SER A 547 23.92 15.77 0.85
N GLU A 548 24.80 14.92 0.31
CA GLU A 548 26.26 15.12 0.41
C GLU A 548 26.76 16.38 -0.29
N ALA A 549 26.14 16.75 -1.40
CA ALA A 549 26.41 18.03 -2.04
C ALA A 549 25.96 19.23 -1.17
N ARG A 550 24.79 19.11 -0.55
CA ARG A 550 24.22 20.12 0.37
C ARG A 550 25.08 20.26 1.63
N LYS A 551 25.52 19.15 2.25
CA LYS A 551 26.45 19.17 3.40
C LYS A 551 27.70 20.00 3.14
N LYS A 552 28.29 19.88 1.95
CA LYS A 552 29.48 20.66 1.58
C LYS A 552 29.23 22.17 1.51
N LEU A 553 28.02 22.56 1.18
CA LEU A 553 27.64 23.99 1.10
C LEU A 553 27.34 24.58 2.49
N ILE A 554 26.79 23.77 3.41
CA ILE A 554 26.42 24.23 4.76
C ILE A 554 27.56 24.09 5.77
N ALA A 555 28.54 23.20 5.54
CA ALA A 555 29.66 22.95 6.47
C ALA A 555 30.37 24.24 6.95
N PRO A 556 30.65 25.25 6.09
CA PRO A 556 31.25 26.50 6.56
C PRO A 556 30.33 27.34 7.48
N GLN A 557 29.02 27.14 7.41
CA GLN A 557 28.04 27.85 8.24
C GLN A 557 27.88 27.18 9.61
N LEU A 558 27.91 25.85 9.64
CA LEU A 558 27.83 25.04 10.87
C LEU A 558 29.06 25.24 11.75
N THR A 559 30.26 25.36 11.17
CA THR A 559 31.49 25.66 11.90
C THR A 559 31.40 27.03 12.59
N LYS A 560 30.95 28.04 11.86
CA LYS A 560 30.75 29.40 12.42
C LYS A 560 29.71 29.45 13.54
N LYS A 561 28.67 28.63 13.48
CA LYS A 561 27.64 28.58 14.51
C LYS A 561 28.15 27.90 15.80
N LYS A 562 28.92 26.80 15.66
CA LYS A 562 29.60 26.15 16.80
C LYS A 562 30.63 27.06 17.45
N ASP A 563 31.43 27.77 16.67
CA ASP A 563 32.42 28.73 17.21
C ASP A 563 31.74 29.88 17.95
N ALA A 564 30.60 30.39 17.45
CA ALA A 564 29.82 31.43 18.11
C ALA A 564 29.11 30.94 19.40
N GLU A 565 28.64 29.70 19.46
CA GLU A 565 28.05 29.09 20.65
C GLU A 565 29.13 28.81 21.72
N THR A 566 30.35 28.38 21.32
CA THR A 566 31.47 28.17 22.23
C THR A 566 31.99 29.49 22.79
N GLU A 567 32.09 30.54 21.98
CA GLU A 567 32.45 31.90 22.45
C GLU A 567 31.39 32.48 23.38
N GLY A 568 30.09 32.24 23.11
CA GLY A 568 28.98 32.69 23.97
C GLY A 568 28.94 31.99 25.33
N ASP A 569 29.33 30.72 25.41
CA ASP A 569 29.44 29.95 26.68
C ASP A 569 30.73 30.28 27.44
N GLU A 570 31.84 30.58 26.77
CA GLU A 570 33.04 31.12 27.41
C GLU A 570 32.81 32.51 28.00
N GLU A 571 32.12 33.40 27.29
CA GLU A 571 31.71 34.70 27.83
C GLU A 571 30.79 34.59 29.07
N LYS A 572 29.82 33.66 29.05
CA LYS A 572 28.95 33.38 30.21
C LYS A 572 29.75 32.78 31.40
N THR A 573 30.76 31.97 31.12
CA THR A 573 31.62 31.38 32.13
C THR A 573 32.59 32.42 32.73
N VAL A 574 33.07 33.33 31.91
CA VAL A 574 33.94 34.45 32.36
C VAL A 574 33.14 35.50 33.12
N ALA A 575 31.87 35.76 32.73
CA ALA A 575 30.99 36.67 33.45
C ALA A 575 30.58 36.14 34.84
N LYS A 576 30.47 34.82 35.04
CA LYS A 576 30.21 34.19 36.34
C LYS A 576 31.44 34.22 37.29
N LYS A 577 32.66 34.41 36.79
CA LYS A 577 33.89 34.50 37.59
C LYS A 577 34.26 35.91 38.03
N LYS A 578 33.55 36.95 37.62
CA LYS A 578 33.80 38.38 37.95
C LYS A 578 32.76 39.02 38.89
N LYS A 579 32.18 38.29 39.82
CA LYS A 579 31.44 38.94 40.92
C LYS A 579 32.29 38.90 42.20
N PRO A 580 32.74 40.06 42.77
CA PRO A 580 33.50 40.10 44.01
C PRO A 580 32.60 39.81 45.21
N ALA A 581 33.18 39.06 46.13
CA ALA A 581 32.67 38.91 47.51
C ALA A 581 32.88 40.21 48.30
N THR A 582 31.85 40.77 48.90
CA THR A 582 31.92 41.52 50.17
C THR A 582 30.48 41.74 50.70
N MET A 583 30.30 41.23 51.83
CA MET A 583 30.13 41.67 53.23
C MET A 583 28.69 42.08 53.56
N SER A 584 28.07 41.29 54.36
CA SER A 584 27.97 41.18 55.82
C SER A 584 26.89 42.08 56.50
N LYS A 585 26.04 41.39 57.23
CA LYS A 585 25.40 41.75 58.53
C LYS A 585 24.39 42.93 58.60
N LYS A 586 23.12 42.64 58.91
CA LYS A 586 22.52 42.79 60.27
C LYS A 586 21.03 42.56 60.25
N LYS A 587 20.56 41.68 61.12
CA LYS A 587 19.53 41.69 62.15
C LYS A 587 18.46 42.82 62.08
N ALA A 588 17.20 42.50 62.03
CA ALA A 588 16.32 42.33 63.22
C ALA A 588 14.84 42.28 62.76
N ALA A 589 14.13 41.29 63.18
CA ALA A 589 12.98 41.24 64.06
C ALA A 589 11.86 42.32 63.85
N SER A 590 10.66 41.94 63.47
CA SER A 590 9.57 41.69 64.43
C SER A 590 8.19 41.77 63.74
N LYS A 591 7.36 40.82 64.10
CA LYS A 591 5.92 40.89 64.42
C LYS A 591 4.91 41.40 63.39
N SER A 592 4.08 40.55 62.96
CA SER A 592 2.77 40.17 63.48
C SER A 592 1.57 40.87 62.82
N LYS A 593 0.65 39.98 62.48
CA LYS A 593 -0.81 40.07 62.54
C LYS A 593 -1.63 40.56 61.34
N LYS A 594 -2.43 39.59 60.94
CA LYS A 594 -3.87 39.64 60.65
C LYS A 594 -4.36 40.64 59.59
N GLN A 595 -4.84 40.12 58.48
CA GLN A 595 -6.24 39.72 58.29
C GLN A 595 -6.31 38.84 57.09
#